data_230f01ed0bf9c86b7754d001fc3d9050
#
_entry.id   230f01ed0bf9c86b7754d001fc3d9050
#
_cell.length_a   1.000
_cell.length_b   1.000
_cell.length_c   1.000
_cell.angle_alpha   90.00
_cell.angle_beta   90.00
_cell.angle_gamma   90.00
#
_symmetry.space_group_name_H-M   'P 1'
#
loop_
_entity.id
_entity.type
_entity.pdbx_description
1 polymer ?
#
loop_
_entity_poly.entity_id
_entity_poly.type
_entity_poly.pdbx_seq_one_letter_code
_entity_poly.pdbx_strand_id
1 'polypeptide(L)'
;MTDTEIQINGMAHVILCVSDLGTARKFYERLLPALGMTPVCNTDKLFYCVGGRTAIGIQPADAGERFVQGRVGLHHLCLRARSREDIDRLHDLLREMGATIIHAPQDGTWAPGYYSVLFEDPDGIRLEANFVPGAGVLAAGVKFNPSEG
;
A
#
# COMPACT_ATOMS: atom_id res chain seq x y z
N MET A 1 -23.22 -10.90 21.77
CA MET A 1 -21.96 -11.53 21.36
C MET A 1 -21.97 -12.99 21.75
N THR A 2 -21.75 -13.88 20.82
CA THR A 2 -21.65 -15.31 21.13
C THR A 2 -20.24 -15.63 21.62
N ASP A 3 -20.09 -16.66 22.47
CA ASP A 3 -18.78 -17.09 22.99
C ASP A 3 -17.79 -17.53 21.90
N THR A 4 -18.24 -17.63 20.65
CA THR A 4 -17.43 -18.02 19.49
C THR A 4 -17.00 -16.84 18.63
N GLU A 5 -17.38 -15.61 18.98
CA GLU A 5 -17.00 -14.43 18.20
C GLU A 5 -15.55 -14.06 18.43
N ILE A 6 -14.78 -13.98 17.35
CA ILE A 6 -13.38 -13.56 17.39
C ILE A 6 -13.30 -12.08 17.06
N GLN A 7 -12.63 -11.31 17.91
CA GLN A 7 -12.46 -9.87 17.76
C GLN A 7 -11.16 -9.59 17.00
N ILE A 8 -11.26 -9.06 15.79
CA ILE A 8 -10.11 -8.63 14.98
C ILE A 8 -10.32 -7.19 14.54
N ASN A 9 -9.31 -6.35 14.74
CA ASN A 9 -9.34 -4.95 14.38
C ASN A 9 -8.38 -4.64 13.23
N GLY A 10 -8.70 -5.16 12.05
CA GLY A 10 -7.96 -4.89 10.83
C GLY A 10 -6.63 -5.61 10.73
N MET A 11 -5.76 -5.08 9.89
CA MET A 11 -4.43 -5.65 9.61
C MET A 11 -3.39 -5.05 10.56
N ALA A 12 -2.59 -5.92 11.21
CA ALA A 12 -1.51 -5.47 12.08
C ALA A 12 -0.27 -5.10 11.25
N HIS A 13 0.15 -5.97 10.35
CA HIS A 13 1.32 -5.71 9.52
C HIS A 13 1.30 -6.49 8.21
N VAL A 14 2.13 -6.06 7.29
CA VAL A 14 2.44 -6.76 6.02
C VAL A 14 3.94 -6.79 5.88
N ILE A 15 4.49 -7.94 5.49
CA ILE A 15 5.92 -8.08 5.17
C ILE A 15 6.03 -8.53 3.72
N LEU A 16 6.79 -7.78 2.94
CA LEU A 16 7.06 -8.07 1.54
C LEU A 16 8.46 -8.67 1.40
N CYS A 17 8.55 -9.76 0.65
CA CYS A 17 9.84 -10.31 0.24
C CYS A 17 10.30 -9.61 -1.04
N VAL A 18 11.52 -9.09 -1.04
CA VAL A 18 12.09 -8.32 -2.16
C VAL A 18 13.32 -9.02 -2.72
N SER A 19 13.60 -8.83 -3.99
CA SER A 19 14.74 -9.50 -4.65
C SER A 19 16.08 -8.98 -4.18
N ASP A 20 16.16 -7.68 -3.87
CA ASP A 20 17.35 -7.00 -3.36
C ASP A 20 16.95 -6.02 -2.28
N LEU A 21 17.28 -6.33 -1.03
CA LEU A 21 16.92 -5.50 0.10
C LEU A 21 17.58 -4.10 0.03
N GLY A 22 18.81 -4.02 -0.46
CA GLY A 22 19.50 -2.72 -0.60
C GLY A 22 18.78 -1.77 -1.54
N THR A 23 18.36 -2.25 -2.69
CA THR A 23 17.59 -1.47 -3.67
C THR A 23 16.21 -1.13 -3.14
N ALA A 24 15.50 -2.10 -2.59
CA ALA A 24 14.17 -1.89 -2.02
C ALA A 24 14.21 -0.91 -0.83
N ARG A 25 15.24 -1.02 0.02
CA ARG A 25 15.40 -0.13 1.17
C ARG A 25 15.46 1.34 0.75
N LYS A 26 16.20 1.68 -0.29
CA LYS A 26 16.29 3.05 -0.80
C LYS A 26 14.92 3.62 -1.16
N PHE A 27 14.06 2.78 -1.73
CA PHE A 27 12.69 3.15 -2.07
C PHE A 27 11.83 3.31 -0.82
N TYR A 28 11.79 2.31 0.04
CA TYR A 28 10.91 2.30 1.21
C TYR A 28 11.36 3.23 2.34
N GLU A 29 12.65 3.49 2.48
CA GLU A 29 13.17 4.50 3.43
C GLU A 29 12.69 5.91 3.08
N ARG A 30 12.46 6.17 1.81
CA ARG A 30 11.93 7.46 1.37
C ARG A 30 10.42 7.49 1.43
N LEU A 31 9.76 6.41 1.02
CA LEU A 31 8.30 6.34 0.94
C LEU A 31 7.64 6.29 2.32
N LEU A 32 8.00 5.30 3.13
CA LEU A 32 7.23 5.00 4.36
C LEU A 32 7.29 6.12 5.40
N PRO A 33 8.44 6.76 5.68
CA PRO A 33 8.44 7.91 6.58
C PRO A 33 7.63 9.10 6.04
N ALA A 34 7.60 9.32 4.73
CA ALA A 34 6.76 10.35 4.12
C ALA A 34 5.26 10.09 4.33
N LEU A 35 4.88 8.82 4.51
CA LEU A 35 3.51 8.42 4.84
C LEU A 35 3.23 8.44 6.36
N GLY A 36 4.15 8.97 7.16
CA GLY A 36 3.98 9.08 8.60
C GLY A 36 4.38 7.84 9.39
N MET A 37 5.08 6.89 8.78
CA MET A 37 5.54 5.67 9.45
C MET A 37 6.94 5.85 10.01
N THR A 38 7.19 5.29 11.18
CA THR A 38 8.48 5.40 11.87
C THR A 38 9.27 4.10 11.69
N PRO A 39 10.51 4.17 11.17
CA PRO A 39 11.39 3.01 11.13
C PRO A 39 11.73 2.53 12.54
N VAL A 40 11.49 1.25 12.82
CA VAL A 40 11.78 0.64 14.13
C VAL A 40 12.80 -0.51 14.00
N CYS A 41 13.06 -0.98 12.80
CA CYS A 41 14.11 -1.96 12.51
C CYS A 41 14.74 -1.63 11.16
N ASN A 42 16.07 -1.59 11.12
CA ASN A 42 16.81 -1.32 9.89
C ASN A 42 18.11 -2.10 9.91
N THR A 43 18.05 -3.34 9.48
CA THR A 43 19.16 -4.27 9.45
C THR A 43 19.36 -4.81 8.03
N ASP A 44 20.36 -5.64 7.84
CA ASP A 44 20.58 -6.35 6.57
C ASP A 44 19.55 -7.46 6.29
N LYS A 45 18.66 -7.72 7.24
CA LYS A 45 17.62 -8.77 7.14
C LYS A 45 16.21 -8.26 7.12
N LEU A 46 15.98 -7.03 7.60
CA LEU A 46 14.64 -6.47 7.73
C LEU A 46 14.69 -4.94 7.81
N PHE A 47 13.88 -4.30 7.01
CA PHE A 47 13.49 -2.90 7.19
C PHE A 47 12.01 -2.87 7.56
N TYR A 48 11.67 -2.27 8.71
CA TYR A 48 10.32 -2.35 9.29
C TYR A 48 9.89 -1.00 9.85
N CYS A 49 8.77 -0.50 9.36
CA CYS A 49 8.19 0.79 9.77
C CYS A 49 6.81 0.60 10.37
N VAL A 50 6.50 1.39 11.39
CA VAL A 50 5.22 1.33 12.11
C VAL A 50 4.55 2.70 12.07
N GLY A 51 3.25 2.72 11.81
CA GLY A 51 2.43 3.93 11.90
C GLY A 51 0.96 3.64 11.59
N GLY A 52 0.06 4.45 12.14
CA GLY A 52 -1.37 4.32 11.88
C GLY A 52 -1.97 2.98 12.24
N ARG A 53 -1.45 2.28 13.25
CA ARG A 53 -1.83 0.93 13.67
C ARG A 53 -1.49 -0.16 12.67
N THR A 54 -0.67 0.16 11.68
CA THR A 54 -0.20 -0.79 10.67
C THR A 54 1.32 -0.74 10.62
N ALA A 55 1.93 -1.85 10.29
CA ALA A 55 3.35 -1.89 10.03
C ALA A 55 3.61 -2.48 8.64
N ILE A 56 4.66 -2.00 8.00
CA ILE A 56 5.13 -2.54 6.73
C ILE A 56 6.60 -2.87 6.88
N GLY A 57 6.92 -4.12 6.54
CA GLY A 57 8.29 -4.61 6.52
C GLY A 57 8.69 -5.09 5.15
N ILE A 58 9.98 -5.03 4.87
CA ILE A 58 10.58 -5.65 3.69
C ILE A 58 11.76 -6.48 4.13
N GLN A 59 11.90 -7.66 3.54
CA GLN A 59 13.00 -8.59 3.83
C GLN A 59 13.45 -9.26 2.53
N PRO A 60 14.68 -9.79 2.49
CA PRO A 60 15.15 -10.51 1.31
C PRO A 60 14.30 -11.74 1.03
N ALA A 61 13.97 -11.97 -0.23
CA ALA A 61 13.37 -13.23 -0.67
C ALA A 61 14.43 -14.35 -0.58
N ASP A 62 13.97 -15.60 -0.50
CA ASP A 62 14.87 -16.76 -0.51
C ASP A 62 15.58 -16.91 -1.87
N ALA A 63 14.92 -16.45 -2.95
CA ALA A 63 15.48 -16.40 -4.29
C ALA A 63 15.34 -15.00 -4.86
N GLY A 64 16.36 -14.49 -5.56
CA GLY A 64 16.42 -13.11 -6.06
C GLY A 64 15.59 -12.84 -7.32
N GLU A 65 14.45 -13.48 -7.48
CA GLU A 65 13.56 -13.25 -8.62
C GLU A 65 12.71 -12.01 -8.42
N ARG A 66 12.47 -11.29 -9.51
CA ARG A 66 11.52 -10.17 -9.48
C ARG A 66 10.10 -10.68 -9.28
N PHE A 67 9.28 -9.85 -8.65
CA PHE A 67 7.85 -10.08 -8.55
C PHE A 67 7.19 -10.12 -9.95
N VAL A 68 6.27 -11.03 -10.14
CA VAL A 68 5.49 -11.13 -11.39
C VAL A 68 4.02 -10.88 -11.06
N GLN A 69 3.50 -9.78 -11.56
CA GLN A 69 2.09 -9.42 -11.37
C GLN A 69 1.18 -10.47 -11.98
N GLY A 70 0.13 -10.84 -11.25
CA GLY A 70 -0.88 -11.80 -11.72
C GLY A 70 -0.62 -13.23 -11.29
N ARG A 71 0.51 -13.54 -10.68
CA ARG A 71 0.74 -14.86 -10.06
C ARG A 71 -0.05 -15.01 -8.78
N VAL A 72 -0.25 -16.23 -8.34
CA VAL A 72 -0.90 -16.54 -7.06
C VAL A 72 -0.15 -15.84 -5.93
N GLY A 73 -0.85 -15.05 -5.14
CA GLY A 73 -0.31 -14.29 -4.03
C GLY A 73 -0.84 -12.85 -4.03
N LEU A 74 0.02 -11.90 -3.75
CA LEU A 74 -0.35 -10.50 -3.69
C LEU A 74 -0.69 -9.94 -5.08
N HIS A 75 -1.87 -9.35 -5.22
CA HIS A 75 -2.21 -8.54 -6.40
C HIS A 75 -1.69 -7.12 -6.23
N HIS A 76 -2.00 -6.49 -5.11
CA HIS A 76 -1.49 -5.18 -4.73
C HIS A 76 -1.77 -4.94 -3.25
N LEU A 77 -1.09 -3.96 -2.69
CA LEU A 77 -1.31 -3.48 -1.33
C LEU A 77 -1.83 -2.05 -1.41
N CYS A 78 -2.98 -1.78 -0.79
CA CYS A 78 -3.56 -0.44 -0.79
C CYS A 78 -3.51 0.19 0.60
N LEU A 79 -2.99 1.40 0.67
CA LEU A 79 -2.91 2.21 1.87
C LEU A 79 -4.00 3.28 1.84
N ARG A 80 -4.58 3.56 3.00
CA ARG A 80 -5.66 4.54 3.11
C ARG A 80 -5.10 5.93 3.41
N ALA A 81 -5.37 6.87 2.51
CA ALA A 81 -5.07 8.28 2.71
C ALA A 81 -6.23 9.00 3.43
N ARG A 82 -5.95 10.15 4.01
CA ARG A 82 -6.93 10.96 4.73
C ARG A 82 -7.63 11.98 3.85
N SER A 83 -7.08 12.28 2.67
CA SER A 83 -7.64 13.29 1.77
C SER A 83 -7.23 13.01 0.32
N ARG A 84 -7.95 13.62 -0.61
CA ARG A 84 -7.57 13.62 -2.03
C ARG A 84 -6.22 14.30 -2.24
N GLU A 85 -5.99 15.39 -1.52
CA GLU A 85 -4.74 16.14 -1.60
C GLU A 85 -3.53 15.30 -1.20
N ASP A 86 -3.69 14.39 -0.25
CA ASP A 86 -2.61 13.48 0.14
C ASP A 86 -2.27 12.50 -0.98
N ILE A 87 -3.25 12.06 -1.76
CA ILE A 87 -3.01 11.25 -2.97
C ILE A 87 -2.20 12.05 -3.99
N ASP A 88 -2.53 13.31 -4.21
CA ASP A 88 -1.80 14.17 -5.15
C ASP A 88 -0.37 14.43 -4.67
N ARG A 89 -0.18 14.67 -3.37
CA ARG A 89 1.16 14.85 -2.78
C ARG A 89 2.00 13.58 -2.90
N LEU A 90 1.39 12.43 -2.68
CA LEU A 90 2.08 11.15 -2.86
C LEU A 90 2.51 10.97 -4.32
N HIS A 91 1.67 11.30 -5.26
CA HIS A 91 2.02 11.26 -6.68
C HIS A 91 3.23 12.14 -6.99
N ASP A 92 3.27 13.35 -6.46
CA ASP A 92 4.42 14.25 -6.63
C ASP A 92 5.70 13.65 -6.06
N LEU A 93 5.62 13.08 -4.85
CA LEU A 93 6.76 12.39 -4.24
C LEU A 93 7.23 11.21 -5.09
N LEU A 94 6.32 10.39 -5.58
CA LEU A 94 6.66 9.24 -6.42
C LEU A 94 7.36 9.65 -7.71
N ARG A 95 6.94 10.76 -8.30
CA ARG A 95 7.61 11.34 -9.48
C ARG A 95 9.02 11.80 -9.15
N GLU A 96 9.22 12.47 -8.02
CA GLU A 96 10.55 12.87 -7.56
C GLU A 96 11.45 11.67 -7.28
N MET A 97 10.89 10.59 -6.77
CA MET A 97 11.61 9.34 -6.54
C MET A 97 11.95 8.60 -7.83
N GLY A 98 11.37 8.97 -8.95
CA GLY A 98 11.48 8.22 -10.20
C GLY A 98 10.77 6.87 -10.16
N ALA A 99 9.74 6.73 -9.32
CA ALA A 99 8.98 5.50 -9.19
C ALA A 99 8.18 5.20 -10.46
N THR A 100 7.91 3.91 -10.70
CA THR A 100 7.04 3.49 -11.79
C THR A 100 5.59 3.73 -11.44
N ILE A 101 4.93 4.63 -12.17
CA ILE A 101 3.51 4.96 -11.97
C ILE A 101 2.69 4.11 -12.95
N ILE A 102 1.76 3.30 -12.39
CA ILE A 102 0.83 2.50 -13.20
C ILE A 102 -0.33 3.38 -13.66
N HIS A 103 -0.95 4.12 -12.73
CA HIS A 103 -1.83 5.22 -13.09
C HIS A 103 -1.68 6.39 -12.11
N ALA A 104 -1.71 7.59 -12.66
CA ALA A 104 -1.75 8.82 -11.90
C ALA A 104 -3.05 8.93 -11.09
N PRO A 105 -3.14 9.86 -10.13
CA PRO A 105 -4.37 10.04 -9.37
C PRO A 105 -5.59 10.16 -10.26
N GLN A 106 -6.59 9.35 -9.99
CA GLN A 106 -7.83 9.31 -10.75
C GLN A 106 -8.99 8.86 -9.88
N ASP A 107 -10.19 9.26 -10.28
CA ASP A 107 -11.42 8.76 -9.67
C ASP A 107 -11.66 7.32 -10.12
N GLY A 108 -12.29 6.55 -9.24
CA GLY A 108 -12.66 5.16 -9.52
C GLY A 108 -14.10 4.87 -9.11
N THR A 109 -14.58 3.69 -9.49
CA THR A 109 -15.98 3.29 -9.26
C THR A 109 -16.18 2.39 -8.05
N TRP A 110 -15.12 2.00 -7.36
CA TRP A 110 -15.17 1.09 -6.21
C TRP A 110 -16.05 1.60 -5.07
N ALA A 111 -16.08 2.92 -4.88
CA ALA A 111 -16.89 3.59 -3.88
C ALA A 111 -17.16 5.03 -4.31
N PRO A 112 -18.21 5.68 -3.79
CA PRO A 112 -18.43 7.10 -4.06
C PRO A 112 -17.26 7.95 -3.58
N GLY A 113 -16.72 8.77 -4.50
CA GLY A 113 -15.57 9.63 -4.20
C GLY A 113 -14.23 8.90 -4.11
N TYR A 114 -14.15 7.64 -4.55
CA TYR A 114 -12.91 6.87 -4.62
C TYR A 114 -11.89 7.60 -5.48
N TYR A 115 -10.70 7.82 -4.93
CA TYR A 115 -9.61 8.51 -5.61
C TYR A 115 -8.30 7.82 -5.25
N SER A 116 -7.50 7.44 -6.23
CA SER A 116 -6.32 6.63 -5.96
C SER A 116 -5.19 6.87 -6.95
N VAL A 117 -3.99 6.48 -6.53
CA VAL A 117 -2.79 6.36 -7.34
C VAL A 117 -2.25 4.95 -7.21
N LEU A 118 -1.83 4.35 -8.33
CA LEU A 118 -1.25 3.01 -8.38
C LEU A 118 0.16 3.09 -8.93
N PHE A 119 1.10 2.46 -8.24
CA PHE A 119 2.51 2.51 -8.56
C PHE A 119 3.20 1.19 -8.21
N GLU A 120 4.47 1.07 -8.57
CA GLU A 120 5.24 -0.13 -8.29
C GLU A 120 6.48 0.20 -7.47
N ASP A 121 6.88 -0.77 -6.63
CA ASP A 121 8.19 -0.75 -6.00
C ASP A 121 9.29 -1.21 -7.01
N PRO A 122 10.58 -1.23 -6.61
CA PRO A 122 11.65 -1.65 -7.55
C PRO A 122 11.51 -3.07 -8.10
N ASP A 123 10.80 -3.97 -7.42
CA ASP A 123 10.54 -5.33 -7.90
C ASP A 123 9.30 -5.45 -8.79
N GLY A 124 8.53 -4.39 -8.93
CA GLY A 124 7.25 -4.42 -9.62
C GLY A 124 6.09 -4.84 -8.73
N ILE A 125 6.29 -4.88 -7.41
CA ILE A 125 5.17 -5.08 -6.46
C ILE A 125 4.28 -3.85 -6.53
N ARG A 126 2.98 -4.06 -6.80
CA ARG A 126 2.03 -2.96 -6.91
C ARG A 126 1.57 -2.46 -5.56
N LEU A 127 1.65 -1.14 -5.42
CA LEU A 127 1.22 -0.40 -4.26
C LEU A 127 0.19 0.64 -4.71
N GLU A 128 -0.87 0.76 -3.94
CA GLU A 128 -1.92 1.75 -4.17
C GLU A 128 -2.07 2.61 -2.94
N ALA A 129 -2.43 3.85 -3.12
CA ALA A 129 -3.02 4.65 -2.06
C ALA A 129 -4.36 5.16 -2.52
N ASN A 130 -5.36 5.06 -1.66
CA ASN A 130 -6.70 5.54 -1.97
C ASN A 130 -7.22 6.51 -0.92
N PHE A 131 -8.18 7.31 -1.33
CA PHE A 131 -9.04 8.07 -0.45
C PHE A 131 -10.49 7.74 -0.77
N VAL A 132 -11.27 7.45 0.27
CA VAL A 132 -12.71 7.20 0.17
C VAL A 132 -13.39 8.00 1.27
N PRO A 133 -14.26 8.97 0.93
CA PRO A 133 -14.94 9.77 1.94
C PRO A 133 -16.04 9.00 2.65
N GLY A 134 -16.32 9.38 3.88
CA GLY A 134 -17.44 8.86 4.67
C GLY A 134 -17.35 7.37 4.92
N ALA A 135 -18.48 6.67 4.83
CA ALA A 135 -18.58 5.23 5.05
C ALA A 135 -18.26 4.39 3.79
N GLY A 136 -17.98 5.04 2.67
CA GLY A 136 -17.65 4.33 1.42
C GLY A 136 -18.77 3.39 0.98
N VAL A 137 -18.40 2.15 0.69
CA VAL A 137 -19.37 1.13 0.25
C VAL A 137 -20.34 0.69 1.34
N LEU A 138 -20.06 1.02 2.59
CA LEU A 138 -20.97 0.73 3.72
C LEU A 138 -22.02 1.80 3.91
N ALA A 139 -21.98 2.91 3.17
CA ALA A 139 -23.01 3.93 3.20
C ALA A 139 -24.32 3.37 2.64
N ALA A 140 -25.44 3.85 3.20
CA ALA A 140 -26.77 3.39 2.79
C ALA A 140 -27.01 3.63 1.29
N GLY A 141 -27.52 2.62 0.58
CA GLY A 141 -27.84 2.69 -0.85
C GLY A 141 -26.65 2.56 -1.80
N VAL A 142 -25.44 2.43 -1.28
CA VAL A 142 -24.25 2.28 -2.13
C VAL A 142 -24.12 0.83 -2.60
N LYS A 143 -23.82 0.67 -3.89
CA LYS A 143 -23.48 -0.64 -4.50
C LYS A 143 -21.99 -0.67 -4.80
N PHE A 144 -21.34 -1.77 -4.41
CA PHE A 144 -19.95 -2.03 -4.76
C PHE A 144 -19.83 -2.28 -6.26
N ASN A 145 -18.95 -1.55 -6.94
CA ASN A 145 -18.71 -1.70 -8.38
C ASN A 145 -17.21 -1.87 -8.66
N PRO A 146 -16.72 -3.11 -8.78
CA PRO A 146 -15.31 -3.40 -8.98
C PRO A 146 -14.88 -3.41 -10.45
N SER A 147 -15.67 -2.90 -11.38
CA SER A 147 -15.44 -3.05 -12.82
C SER A 147 -14.17 -2.38 -13.35
N GLU A 148 -13.55 -1.51 -12.55
CA GLU A 148 -12.31 -0.81 -12.92
C GLU A 148 -11.12 -1.24 -12.04
N GLY A 149 -11.19 -2.43 -11.53
CA GLY A 149 -10.13 -2.99 -10.69
C GLY A 149 -8.82 -3.24 -11.41
#